data_c6dd40ab5d125c118cc507ad0ee3532a
#
_entry.id   c6dd40ab5d125c118cc507ad0ee3532a
#
_cell.length_a   1.000
_cell.length_b   1.000
_cell.length_c   1.000
_cell.angle_alpha   90.00
_cell.angle_beta   90.00
_cell.angle_gamma   90.00
#
_symmetry.space_group_name_H-M   'P 1'
#
loop_
_entity.id
_entity.type
_entity.pdbx_description
1 polymer ?
#
loop_
_entity_poly.entity_id
_entity_poly.type
_entity_poly.pdbx_seq_one_letter_code
_entity_poly.pdbx_strand_id
1 'polypeptide(L)'
;MNYPRIYQLETTNYCQARCDFCPRAKMKRSYGLISLNTVQKVLSYCKEIGQDYIALHHMGEPLIHQYIDQIVYLFESSGVKTEFSSNGFLLAKMGKRVLEAGLTRIRIAVDYYYADQQYIKNLKSFLLLARNYETEVRVHTIFGNDLTPFMGYNAILENKSFDNWAGAIKGESQLDPSNNCYFRKYNYVVVLFDGRVVPCCMDFDGKHVIGTIDTIRSIGKNKATKLCRNCVNLQFAEGGEWRVE
;
A
#
# COMPACT_ATOMS: atom_id res chain seq x y z
N MET A 1 3.09 19.64 -18.07
CA MET A 1 1.71 19.45 -17.54
C MET A 1 1.84 18.79 -16.18
N ASN A 2 1.06 19.23 -15.19
CA ASN A 2 1.17 18.72 -13.83
C ASN A 2 0.16 17.56 -13.63
N TYR A 3 0.42 16.43 -14.30
CA TYR A 3 -0.42 15.23 -14.19
C TYR A 3 -0.31 14.62 -12.77
N PRO A 4 -1.38 14.04 -12.22
CA PRO A 4 -1.30 13.34 -10.94
C PRO A 4 -0.42 12.10 -11.06
N ARG A 5 0.35 11.79 -10.01
CA ARG A 5 1.12 10.55 -9.91
C ARG A 5 0.31 9.52 -9.13
N ILE A 6 0.33 8.27 -9.56
CA ILE A 6 -0.38 7.19 -8.88
C ILE A 6 0.50 6.67 -7.74
N TYR A 7 0.18 7.05 -6.50
CA TYR A 7 0.91 6.56 -5.33
C TYR A 7 0.58 5.10 -5.04
N GLN A 8 -0.72 4.75 -5.05
CA GLN A 8 -1.18 3.39 -4.78
C GLN A 8 -2.10 2.89 -5.89
N LEU A 9 -1.91 1.63 -6.26
CA LEU A 9 -2.81 0.84 -7.07
C LEU A 9 -3.38 -0.28 -6.22
N GLU A 10 -4.68 -0.25 -5.96
CA GLU A 10 -5.34 -1.30 -5.22
C GLU A 10 -5.48 -2.56 -6.08
N THR A 11 -4.66 -3.56 -5.81
CA THR A 11 -4.74 -4.82 -6.55
C THR A 11 -5.95 -5.67 -6.15
N THR A 12 -6.38 -5.52 -4.90
CA THR A 12 -7.60 -6.13 -4.35
C THR A 12 -8.00 -5.41 -3.07
N ASN A 13 -9.28 -5.49 -2.70
CA ASN A 13 -9.76 -5.12 -1.37
C ASN A 13 -10.27 -6.33 -0.54
N TYR A 14 -10.08 -7.56 -1.04
CA TYR A 14 -10.22 -8.76 -0.21
C TYR A 14 -9.07 -8.88 0.79
N CYS A 15 -9.38 -9.28 2.01
CA CYS A 15 -8.40 -9.62 3.03
C CYS A 15 -8.99 -10.67 3.99
N GLN A 16 -8.23 -11.69 4.35
CA GLN A 16 -8.61 -12.71 5.31
C GLN A 16 -8.48 -12.23 6.77
N ALA A 17 -7.65 -11.20 7.03
CA ALA A 17 -7.51 -10.60 8.35
C ALA A 17 -8.68 -9.65 8.68
N ARG A 18 -8.96 -9.48 9.97
CA ARG A 18 -10.00 -8.57 10.52
C ARG A 18 -9.38 -7.69 11.60
N CYS A 19 -8.37 -6.91 11.22
CA CYS A 19 -7.66 -6.04 12.15
C CYS A 19 -8.58 -4.92 12.66
N ASP A 20 -8.62 -4.69 13.97
CA ASP A 20 -9.46 -3.67 14.60
C ASP A 20 -9.07 -2.24 14.20
N PHE A 21 -7.82 -2.04 13.81
CA PHE A 21 -7.27 -0.78 13.32
C PHE A 21 -7.48 -0.56 11.82
N CYS A 22 -8.09 -1.50 11.10
CA CYS A 22 -8.30 -1.39 9.66
C CYS A 22 -9.74 -0.95 9.36
N PRO A 23 -9.95 0.10 8.55
CA PRO A 23 -11.29 0.60 8.24
C PRO A 23 -12.05 -0.31 7.26
N ARG A 24 -11.44 -1.39 6.76
CA ARG A 24 -12.05 -2.32 5.81
C ARG A 24 -13.39 -2.89 6.29
N ALA A 25 -13.54 -3.13 7.60
CA ALA A 25 -14.82 -3.56 8.18
C ALA A 25 -15.97 -2.54 8.03
N LYS A 26 -15.63 -1.26 7.78
CA LYS A 26 -16.60 -0.16 7.57
C LYS A 26 -16.82 0.17 6.10
N MET A 27 -16.10 -0.51 5.20
CA MET A 27 -16.17 -0.29 3.77
C MET A 27 -17.53 -0.75 3.22
N LYS A 28 -18.16 0.09 2.38
CA LYS A 28 -19.46 -0.16 1.76
C LYS A 28 -19.37 -0.46 0.27
N ARG A 29 -18.23 -0.12 -0.36
CA ARG A 29 -18.01 -0.43 -1.78
C ARG A 29 -17.85 -1.93 -2.01
N SER A 30 -18.11 -2.38 -3.23
CA SER A 30 -17.96 -3.79 -3.63
C SER A 30 -16.54 -4.31 -3.40
N TYR A 31 -16.43 -5.62 -3.19
CA TYR A 31 -15.16 -6.32 -3.14
C TYR A 31 -14.77 -6.80 -4.54
N GLY A 32 -13.46 -6.81 -4.83
CA GLY A 32 -12.98 -7.29 -6.13
C GLY A 32 -11.47 -7.39 -6.22
N LEU A 33 -11.06 -7.85 -7.41
CA LEU A 33 -9.68 -7.96 -7.86
C LEU A 33 -9.50 -7.04 -9.06
N ILE A 34 -8.35 -6.39 -9.17
CA ILE A 34 -8.04 -5.57 -10.35
C ILE A 34 -7.94 -6.44 -11.61
N SER A 35 -8.44 -5.93 -12.72
CA SER A 35 -8.28 -6.59 -14.02
C SER A 35 -6.90 -6.30 -14.62
N LEU A 36 -6.37 -7.24 -15.40
CA LEU A 36 -5.11 -7.02 -16.14
C LEU A 36 -5.21 -5.84 -17.12
N ASN A 37 -6.39 -5.60 -17.68
CA ASN A 37 -6.63 -4.44 -18.53
C ASN A 37 -6.44 -3.11 -17.76
N THR A 38 -6.97 -3.03 -16.54
CA THR A 38 -6.74 -1.86 -15.67
C THR A 38 -5.27 -1.71 -15.30
N VAL A 39 -4.57 -2.82 -14.98
CA VAL A 39 -3.13 -2.82 -14.72
C VAL A 39 -2.34 -2.27 -15.91
N GLN A 40 -2.64 -2.71 -17.12
CA GLN A 40 -1.98 -2.24 -18.34
C GLN A 40 -2.20 -0.74 -18.58
N LYS A 41 -3.42 -0.23 -18.36
CA LYS A 41 -3.72 1.21 -18.44
C LYS A 41 -2.91 2.02 -17.44
N VAL A 42 -2.81 1.55 -16.20
CA VAL A 42 -2.01 2.19 -15.15
C VAL A 42 -0.53 2.19 -15.52
N LEU A 43 0.02 1.05 -15.96
CA LEU A 43 1.40 0.95 -16.39
C LEU A 43 1.71 1.89 -17.56
N SER A 44 0.84 1.92 -18.57
CA SER A 44 0.99 2.82 -19.72
C SER A 44 1.01 4.28 -19.28
N TYR A 45 0.14 4.65 -18.34
CA TYR A 45 0.11 5.99 -17.77
C TYR A 45 1.38 6.31 -16.97
N CYS A 46 1.85 5.40 -16.12
CA CYS A 46 3.11 5.59 -15.36
C CYS A 46 4.29 5.85 -16.31
N LYS A 47 4.41 5.06 -17.39
CA LYS A 47 5.45 5.24 -18.40
C LYS A 47 5.36 6.59 -19.11
N GLU A 48 4.16 7.01 -19.48
CA GLU A 48 3.91 8.29 -20.17
C GLU A 48 4.38 9.49 -19.35
N ILE A 49 4.13 9.48 -18.01
CA ILE A 49 4.49 10.59 -17.13
C ILE A 49 5.88 10.45 -16.49
N GLY A 50 6.65 9.40 -16.85
CA GLY A 50 7.96 9.13 -16.25
C GLY A 50 7.87 8.77 -14.77
N GLN A 51 6.82 8.05 -14.36
CA GLN A 51 6.70 7.55 -13.00
C GLN A 51 7.44 6.22 -12.86
N ASP A 52 8.36 6.15 -11.92
CA ASP A 52 9.31 5.07 -11.71
C ASP A 52 9.02 4.21 -10.47
N TYR A 53 7.92 4.49 -9.77
CA TYR A 53 7.56 3.78 -8.54
C TYR A 53 6.06 3.75 -8.31
N ILE A 54 5.53 2.61 -7.81
CA ILE A 54 4.12 2.42 -7.46
C ILE A 54 3.93 1.43 -6.31
N ALA A 55 3.02 1.74 -5.39
CA ALA A 55 2.62 0.82 -4.34
C ALA A 55 1.41 -0.02 -4.78
N LEU A 56 1.55 -1.34 -4.82
CA LEU A 56 0.52 -2.28 -5.30
C LEU A 56 -0.42 -2.75 -4.17
N HIS A 57 -0.82 -1.83 -3.32
CA HIS A 57 -1.76 -2.07 -2.22
C HIS A 57 -2.57 -0.82 -1.92
N HIS A 58 -3.71 -1.02 -1.26
CA HIS A 58 -4.52 0.01 -0.60
C HIS A 58 -5.35 -0.63 0.50
N MET A 59 -6.60 -1.03 0.28
CA MET A 59 -7.33 -1.93 1.16
C MET A 59 -7.06 -3.38 0.72
N GLY A 60 -7.22 -4.33 1.61
CA GLY A 60 -7.04 -5.74 1.27
C GLY A 60 -5.63 -6.30 1.44
N GLU A 61 -5.46 -7.54 1.03
CA GLU A 61 -4.20 -8.28 1.09
C GLU A 61 -3.72 -8.60 -0.34
N PRO A 62 -2.65 -7.97 -0.81
CA PRO A 62 -2.17 -8.16 -2.18
C PRO A 62 -1.90 -9.62 -2.57
N LEU A 63 -1.41 -10.43 -1.62
CA LEU A 63 -1.09 -11.84 -1.87
C LEU A 63 -2.33 -12.73 -2.09
N ILE A 64 -3.55 -12.22 -1.91
CA ILE A 64 -4.80 -12.91 -2.32
C ILE A 64 -4.95 -12.88 -3.84
N HIS A 65 -4.42 -11.86 -4.52
CA HIS A 65 -4.53 -11.78 -5.97
C HIS A 65 -3.67 -12.84 -6.62
N GLN A 66 -4.30 -13.82 -7.29
CA GLN A 66 -3.61 -15.00 -7.83
C GLN A 66 -2.51 -14.68 -8.86
N TYR A 67 -2.55 -13.50 -9.47
CA TYR A 67 -1.59 -13.01 -10.48
C TYR A 67 -0.76 -11.82 -9.96
N ILE A 68 -0.61 -11.65 -8.64
CA ILE A 68 0.15 -10.52 -8.08
C ILE A 68 1.62 -10.53 -8.55
N ASP A 69 2.22 -11.70 -8.69
CA ASP A 69 3.56 -11.87 -9.22
C ASP A 69 3.67 -11.41 -10.69
N GLN A 70 2.67 -11.69 -11.52
CA GLN A 70 2.63 -11.20 -12.90
C GLN A 70 2.45 -9.69 -12.95
N ILE A 71 1.65 -9.11 -12.05
CA ILE A 71 1.48 -7.66 -11.92
C ILE A 71 2.82 -7.02 -11.52
N VAL A 72 3.49 -7.56 -10.50
CA VAL A 72 4.84 -7.12 -10.09
C VAL A 72 5.79 -7.16 -11.29
N TYR A 73 5.90 -8.31 -11.97
CA TYR A 73 6.79 -8.49 -13.11
C TYR A 73 6.52 -7.48 -14.24
N LEU A 74 5.25 -7.18 -14.55
CA LEU A 74 4.89 -6.21 -15.59
C LEU A 74 5.42 -4.81 -15.29
N PHE A 75 5.32 -4.36 -14.03
CA PHE A 75 5.84 -3.06 -13.62
C PHE A 75 7.38 -3.06 -13.56
N GLU A 76 7.99 -4.02 -12.86
CA GLU A 76 9.45 -4.08 -12.66
C GLU A 76 10.20 -4.22 -14.00
N SER A 77 9.75 -5.11 -14.90
CA SER A 77 10.35 -5.27 -16.23
C SER A 77 10.18 -4.04 -17.14
N SER A 78 9.24 -3.16 -16.78
CA SER A 78 9.03 -1.86 -17.45
C SER A 78 9.79 -0.70 -16.80
N GLY A 79 10.62 -0.95 -15.80
CA GLY A 79 11.39 0.07 -15.07
C GLY A 79 10.58 0.84 -14.01
N VAL A 80 9.38 0.36 -13.65
CA VAL A 80 8.58 0.93 -12.56
C VAL A 80 8.72 0.04 -11.34
N LYS A 81 9.45 0.50 -10.33
CA LYS A 81 9.67 -0.20 -9.07
C LYS A 81 8.37 -0.39 -8.30
N THR A 82 8.22 -1.54 -7.67
CA THR A 82 7.00 -1.91 -6.97
C THR A 82 7.21 -2.16 -5.49
N GLU A 83 6.23 -1.80 -4.69
CA GLU A 83 6.12 -2.27 -3.31
C GLU A 83 4.69 -2.69 -2.98
N PHE A 84 4.52 -3.44 -1.91
CA PHE A 84 3.23 -3.57 -1.24
C PHE A 84 3.38 -3.89 0.25
N SER A 85 2.31 -3.54 1.01
CA SER A 85 2.15 -4.00 2.39
C SER A 85 1.31 -5.27 2.40
N SER A 86 1.72 -6.23 3.24
CA SER A 86 1.06 -7.53 3.41
C SER A 86 0.93 -7.84 4.89
N ASN A 87 -0.11 -8.59 5.27
CA ASN A 87 -0.21 -9.18 6.60
C ASN A 87 0.67 -10.46 6.75
N GLY A 88 1.37 -10.86 5.70
CA GLY A 88 2.34 -11.96 5.70
C GLY A 88 1.76 -13.38 5.73
N PHE A 89 0.46 -13.56 5.92
CA PHE A 89 -0.13 -14.90 6.09
C PHE A 89 0.08 -15.82 4.89
N LEU A 90 0.05 -15.25 3.68
CA LEU A 90 0.19 -16.00 2.43
C LEU A 90 1.63 -16.09 1.92
N LEU A 91 2.64 -15.63 2.67
CA LEU A 91 4.04 -15.64 2.24
C LEU A 91 4.57 -17.05 2.00
N ALA A 92 4.14 -18.04 2.77
CA ALA A 92 4.52 -19.44 2.55
C ALA A 92 4.11 -19.93 1.14
N LYS A 93 3.00 -19.42 0.59
CA LYS A 93 2.47 -19.81 -0.72
C LYS A 93 2.95 -18.90 -1.85
N MET A 94 2.96 -17.60 -1.63
CA MET A 94 3.15 -16.58 -2.67
C MET A 94 4.51 -15.88 -2.60
N GLY A 95 5.21 -15.98 -1.46
CA GLY A 95 6.42 -15.20 -1.22
C GLY A 95 7.52 -15.42 -2.26
N LYS A 96 7.83 -16.68 -2.58
CA LYS A 96 8.83 -17.00 -3.61
C LYS A 96 8.46 -16.39 -4.98
N ARG A 97 7.20 -16.49 -5.38
CA ARG A 97 6.73 -15.99 -6.69
C ARG A 97 6.92 -14.48 -6.83
N VAL A 98 6.62 -13.70 -5.79
CA VAL A 98 6.77 -12.24 -5.84
C VAL A 98 8.24 -11.81 -5.78
N LEU A 99 9.11 -12.57 -5.08
CA LEU A 99 10.55 -12.35 -5.10
C LEU A 99 11.14 -12.62 -6.49
N GLU A 100 10.78 -13.73 -7.11
CA GLU A 100 11.19 -14.10 -8.47
C GLU A 100 10.67 -13.12 -9.54
N ALA A 101 9.55 -12.46 -9.27
CA ALA A 101 9.00 -11.40 -10.13
C ALA A 101 9.78 -10.07 -10.03
N GLY A 102 10.75 -9.97 -9.11
CA GLY A 102 11.61 -8.80 -8.95
C GLY A 102 11.03 -7.71 -8.03
N LEU A 103 10.08 -8.06 -7.14
CA LEU A 103 9.49 -7.09 -6.21
C LEU A 103 10.56 -6.26 -5.51
N THR A 104 10.52 -4.92 -5.66
CA THR A 104 11.52 -4.03 -5.07
C THR A 104 11.40 -3.99 -3.54
N ARG A 105 10.18 -3.92 -2.97
CA ARG A 105 9.98 -3.85 -1.52
C ARG A 105 8.73 -4.55 -1.04
N ILE A 106 8.82 -5.23 0.10
CA ILE A 106 7.67 -5.74 0.83
C ILE A 106 7.68 -5.24 2.27
N ARG A 107 6.51 -4.78 2.75
CA ARG A 107 6.27 -4.41 4.15
C ARG A 107 5.33 -5.42 4.77
N ILE A 108 5.73 -6.03 5.88
CA ILE A 108 5.00 -7.10 6.53
C ILE A 108 4.50 -6.60 7.89
N ALA A 109 3.18 -6.43 8.01
CA ALA A 109 2.52 -6.07 9.26
C ALA A 109 2.23 -7.33 10.06
N VAL A 110 2.86 -7.49 11.23
CA VAL A 110 2.77 -8.74 12.02
C VAL A 110 1.63 -8.74 13.04
N ASP A 111 0.99 -7.61 13.28
CA ASP A 111 0.09 -7.42 14.43
C ASP A 111 -1.04 -8.45 14.53
N TYR A 112 -1.71 -8.77 13.44
CA TYR A 112 -2.91 -9.62 13.46
C TYR A 112 -2.60 -11.09 13.74
N TYR A 113 -1.48 -11.60 13.23
CA TYR A 113 -1.12 -13.02 13.33
C TYR A 113 0.05 -13.26 14.30
N TYR A 114 0.45 -12.26 15.09
CA TYR A 114 1.65 -12.33 15.92
C TYR A 114 1.63 -13.50 16.94
N ALA A 115 0.47 -13.86 17.46
CA ALA A 115 0.31 -14.98 18.41
C ALA A 115 0.36 -16.37 17.74
N ASP A 116 0.27 -16.46 16.41
CA ASP A 116 0.30 -17.72 15.66
C ASP A 116 1.74 -18.19 15.43
N GLN A 117 2.13 -19.28 16.09
CA GLN A 117 3.49 -19.84 15.98
C GLN A 117 3.81 -20.35 14.57
N GLN A 118 2.82 -20.90 13.84
CA GLN A 118 3.03 -21.35 12.48
C GLN A 118 3.25 -20.17 11.54
N TYR A 119 2.52 -19.07 11.75
CA TYR A 119 2.75 -17.82 11.03
C TYR A 119 4.18 -17.29 11.25
N ILE A 120 4.64 -17.24 12.51
CA ILE A 120 6.01 -16.80 12.83
C ILE A 120 7.06 -17.67 12.14
N LYS A 121 6.86 -19.00 12.15
CA LYS A 121 7.74 -19.95 11.45
C LYS A 121 7.77 -19.68 9.94
N ASN A 122 6.61 -19.51 9.32
CA ASN A 122 6.47 -19.23 7.89
C ASN A 122 7.14 -17.90 7.51
N LEU A 123 6.95 -16.86 8.34
CA LEU A 123 7.60 -15.57 8.13
C LEU A 123 9.12 -15.68 8.21
N LYS A 124 9.67 -16.36 9.22
CA LYS A 124 11.12 -16.61 9.32
C LYS A 124 11.67 -17.34 8.09
N SER A 125 10.95 -18.35 7.60
CA SER A 125 11.33 -19.07 6.38
C SER A 125 11.34 -18.17 5.15
N PHE A 126 10.35 -17.27 5.02
CA PHE A 126 10.33 -16.25 3.97
C PHE A 126 11.51 -15.27 4.10
N LEU A 127 11.82 -14.79 5.31
CA LEU A 127 12.93 -13.88 5.54
C LEU A 127 14.29 -14.52 5.16
N LEU A 128 14.46 -15.82 5.42
CA LEU A 128 15.64 -16.57 4.98
C LEU A 128 15.69 -16.66 3.45
N LEU A 129 14.58 -16.97 2.81
CA LEU A 129 14.50 -17.05 1.35
C LEU A 129 14.81 -15.69 0.69
N ALA A 130 14.26 -14.61 1.24
CA ALA A 130 14.40 -13.25 0.70
C ALA A 130 15.86 -12.76 0.66
N ARG A 131 16.77 -13.35 1.47
CA ARG A 131 18.21 -13.02 1.40
C ARG A 131 18.86 -13.28 0.05
N ASN A 132 18.26 -14.14 -0.77
CA ASN A 132 18.77 -14.48 -2.09
C ASN A 132 18.24 -13.57 -3.19
N TYR A 133 17.52 -12.50 -2.84
CA TYR A 133 16.89 -11.55 -3.74
C TYR A 133 17.22 -10.11 -3.33
N GLU A 134 17.14 -9.18 -4.25
CA GLU A 134 17.37 -7.76 -3.99
C GLU A 134 16.19 -7.05 -3.32
N THR A 135 15.13 -7.77 -3.04
CA THR A 135 13.92 -7.24 -2.40
C THR A 135 14.21 -6.69 -1.01
N GLU A 136 13.89 -5.42 -0.79
CA GLU A 136 13.93 -4.83 0.56
C GLU A 136 12.76 -5.37 1.38
N VAL A 137 13.05 -6.01 2.50
CA VAL A 137 12.03 -6.53 3.41
C VAL A 137 11.95 -5.66 4.67
N ARG A 138 10.74 -5.18 4.98
CA ARG A 138 10.44 -4.47 6.23
C ARG A 138 9.42 -5.26 7.03
N VAL A 139 9.70 -5.49 8.30
CA VAL A 139 8.76 -6.09 9.26
C VAL A 139 8.35 -5.03 10.26
N HIS A 140 7.07 -4.79 10.41
CA HIS A 140 6.59 -3.75 11.30
C HIS A 140 5.41 -4.16 12.17
N THR A 141 5.28 -3.45 13.29
CA THR A 141 4.13 -3.52 14.20
C THR A 141 3.58 -2.12 14.45
N ILE A 142 2.28 -2.02 14.70
CA ILE A 142 1.59 -0.79 15.12
C ILE A 142 1.35 -0.81 16.64
N PHE A 143 1.22 -1.99 17.23
CA PHE A 143 0.88 -2.16 18.65
C PHE A 143 2.09 -2.54 19.53
N GLY A 144 3.31 -2.39 19.02
CA GLY A 144 4.53 -2.63 19.80
C GLY A 144 4.79 -4.09 20.10
N ASN A 145 4.34 -5.02 19.24
CA ASN A 145 4.75 -6.43 19.37
C ASN A 145 6.27 -6.54 19.32
N ASP A 146 6.81 -7.51 20.05
CA ASP A 146 8.24 -7.75 20.07
C ASP A 146 8.74 -8.23 18.69
N LEU A 147 9.62 -7.46 18.08
CA LEU A 147 10.24 -7.78 16.79
C LEU A 147 11.57 -8.52 16.92
N THR A 148 12.05 -8.80 18.14
CA THR A 148 13.31 -9.54 18.37
C THR A 148 13.35 -10.91 17.69
N PRO A 149 12.22 -11.66 17.53
CA PRO A 149 12.21 -12.92 16.79
C PRO A 149 12.65 -12.80 15.32
N PHE A 150 12.67 -11.60 14.76
CA PHE A 150 13.03 -11.30 13.37
C PHE A 150 14.41 -10.63 13.24
N MET A 151 15.11 -10.39 14.36
CA MET A 151 16.49 -9.90 14.34
C MET A 151 17.44 -10.91 13.68
N GLY A 152 18.47 -10.38 13.00
CA GLY A 152 19.44 -11.23 12.30
C GLY A 152 18.99 -11.77 10.94
N TYR A 153 17.74 -11.55 10.55
CA TYR A 153 17.29 -11.71 9.18
C TYR A 153 17.51 -10.39 8.42
N ASN A 154 17.95 -10.39 7.20
CA ASN A 154 18.17 -9.17 6.42
C ASN A 154 16.85 -8.40 6.18
N ALA A 155 16.28 -7.85 7.26
CA ALA A 155 15.03 -7.13 7.28
C ALA A 155 15.14 -5.89 8.16
N ILE A 156 14.50 -4.81 7.75
CA ILE A 156 14.35 -3.58 8.54
C ILE A 156 13.17 -3.79 9.50
N LEU A 157 13.40 -3.59 10.80
CA LEU A 157 12.38 -3.74 11.84
C LEU A 157 11.88 -2.36 12.27
N GLU A 158 10.55 -2.13 12.22
CA GLU A 158 9.96 -0.81 12.43
C GLU A 158 8.77 -0.87 13.41
N ASN A 159 8.71 0.09 14.35
CA ASN A 159 7.47 0.41 15.06
C ASN A 159 6.77 1.56 14.34
N LYS A 160 5.50 1.39 14.00
CA LYS A 160 4.72 2.41 13.30
C LYS A 160 3.66 3.02 14.21
N SER A 161 3.38 4.29 13.99
CA SER A 161 2.29 4.99 14.65
C SER A 161 0.93 4.52 14.12
N PHE A 162 -0.07 4.50 15.01
CA PHE A 162 -1.46 4.25 14.65
C PHE A 162 -2.03 5.39 13.78
N ASP A 163 -2.75 5.01 12.74
CA ASP A 163 -3.49 5.93 11.88
C ASP A 163 -5.00 5.70 12.08
N ASN A 164 -5.73 6.75 12.36
CA ASN A 164 -7.17 6.68 12.58
C ASN A 164 -8.02 6.73 11.29
N TRP A 165 -7.38 6.68 10.12
CA TRP A 165 -8.05 6.69 8.82
C TRP A 165 -9.01 7.86 8.63
N ALA A 166 -8.52 9.08 8.91
CA ALA A 166 -9.29 10.32 8.85
C ALA A 166 -10.57 10.25 9.71
N GLY A 167 -10.47 9.69 10.91
CA GLY A 167 -11.56 9.56 11.87
C GLY A 167 -12.46 8.34 11.66
N ALA A 168 -12.13 7.45 10.71
CA ALA A 168 -12.90 6.23 10.52
C ALA A 168 -12.72 5.22 11.65
N ILE A 169 -11.55 5.20 12.29
CA ILE A 169 -11.25 4.40 13.48
C ILE A 169 -11.19 5.31 14.70
N LYS A 170 -11.68 4.83 15.85
CA LYS A 170 -11.60 5.60 17.09
C LYS A 170 -10.15 5.81 17.49
N GLY A 171 -9.80 7.05 17.82
CA GLY A 171 -8.46 7.48 18.23
C GLY A 171 -8.34 8.99 18.06
N GLU A 172 -7.51 9.63 18.84
CA GLU A 172 -7.31 11.08 18.75
C GLU A 172 -6.63 11.46 17.45
N SER A 173 -7.23 12.40 16.74
CA SER A 173 -6.65 13.05 15.59
C SER A 173 -6.67 14.55 15.82
N GLN A 174 -5.51 15.18 15.80
CA GLN A 174 -5.39 16.61 15.95
C GLN A 174 -4.48 17.14 14.84
N LEU A 175 -5.03 17.49 13.68
CA LEU A 175 -4.18 18.13 12.68
C LEU A 175 -4.92 19.13 11.81
N ASP A 176 -4.21 20.24 11.59
CA ASP A 176 -4.56 21.26 10.64
C ASP A 176 -4.48 20.71 9.20
N PRO A 177 -5.57 20.66 8.45
CA PRO A 177 -5.60 20.14 7.07
C PRO A 177 -4.86 21.05 6.08
N SER A 178 -4.20 22.12 6.54
CA SER A 178 -3.92 23.25 5.69
C SER A 178 -2.87 23.01 4.62
N ASN A 179 -1.67 22.48 4.83
CA ASN A 179 -0.69 22.60 3.74
C ASN A 179 0.36 21.49 3.58
N ASN A 180 0.50 20.56 4.52
CA ASN A 180 1.61 19.59 4.49
C ASN A 180 1.22 18.17 4.05
N CYS A 181 0.03 17.98 3.50
CA CYS A 181 -0.41 16.68 3.03
C CYS A 181 0.45 16.21 1.83
N TYR A 182 1.14 15.08 2.01
CA TYR A 182 1.99 14.46 1.00
C TYR A 182 1.26 14.24 -0.34
N PHE A 183 0.04 13.72 -0.31
CA PHE A 183 -0.77 13.51 -1.52
C PHE A 183 -1.02 14.82 -2.27
N ARG A 184 -1.30 15.90 -1.57
CA ARG A 184 -1.55 17.21 -2.20
C ARG A 184 -0.25 17.90 -2.65
N LYS A 185 0.82 17.79 -1.84
CA LYS A 185 2.12 18.38 -2.15
C LYS A 185 2.70 17.83 -3.44
N TYR A 186 2.66 16.51 -3.63
CA TYR A 186 3.25 15.83 -4.77
C TYR A 186 2.23 15.43 -5.85
N ASN A 187 0.99 15.90 -5.73
CA ASN A 187 -0.11 15.56 -6.64
C ASN A 187 -0.34 14.05 -6.79
N TYR A 188 -0.25 13.30 -5.68
CA TYR A 188 -0.50 11.87 -5.64
C TYR A 188 -1.99 11.55 -5.60
N VAL A 189 -2.37 10.43 -6.20
CA VAL A 189 -3.71 9.86 -6.19
C VAL A 189 -3.64 8.34 -5.94
N VAL A 190 -4.78 7.74 -5.65
CA VAL A 190 -4.94 6.28 -5.54
C VAL A 190 -5.88 5.79 -6.63
N VAL A 191 -5.51 4.69 -7.29
CA VAL A 191 -6.38 3.98 -8.23
C VAL A 191 -6.93 2.75 -7.53
N LEU A 192 -8.26 2.66 -7.43
CA LEU A 192 -8.96 1.53 -6.84
C LEU A 192 -8.98 0.34 -7.83
N PHE A 193 -9.29 -0.88 -7.33
CA PHE A 193 -9.28 -2.10 -8.16
C PHE A 193 -10.22 -2.01 -9.38
N ASP A 194 -11.28 -1.20 -9.30
CA ASP A 194 -12.27 -0.98 -10.35
C ASP A 194 -11.91 0.16 -11.31
N GLY A 195 -10.72 0.74 -11.18
CA GLY A 195 -10.20 1.82 -12.02
C GLY A 195 -10.65 3.22 -11.63
N ARG A 196 -11.48 3.40 -10.59
CA ARG A 196 -11.81 4.72 -10.05
C ARG A 196 -10.58 5.34 -9.39
N VAL A 197 -10.46 6.65 -9.50
CA VAL A 197 -9.37 7.44 -8.91
C VAL A 197 -9.89 8.23 -7.72
N VAL A 198 -9.22 8.11 -6.58
CA VAL A 198 -9.52 8.85 -5.35
C VAL A 198 -8.33 9.71 -4.92
N PRO A 199 -8.55 10.81 -4.17
CA PRO A 199 -7.52 11.82 -3.90
C PRO A 199 -6.41 11.35 -2.96
N CYS A 200 -6.65 10.34 -2.12
CA CYS A 200 -5.64 9.85 -1.18
C CYS A 200 -6.01 8.48 -0.60
N CYS A 201 -5.07 7.87 0.13
CA CYS A 201 -5.26 6.58 0.78
C CYS A 201 -6.31 6.57 1.91
N MET A 202 -6.66 7.73 2.48
CA MET A 202 -7.69 7.82 3.52
C MET A 202 -9.11 7.59 2.99
N ASP A 203 -9.33 7.73 1.68
CA ASP A 203 -10.62 7.42 1.06
C ASP A 203 -10.79 5.93 0.77
N PHE A 204 -10.72 5.13 1.83
CA PHE A 204 -10.80 3.67 1.78
C PHE A 204 -12.12 3.15 1.17
N ASP A 205 -13.20 3.93 1.24
CA ASP A 205 -14.52 3.57 0.74
C ASP A 205 -14.83 4.13 -0.67
N GLY A 206 -13.91 4.94 -1.23
CA GLY A 206 -14.08 5.53 -2.57
C GLY A 206 -15.23 6.53 -2.65
N LYS A 207 -15.43 7.33 -1.60
CA LYS A 207 -16.52 8.35 -1.54
C LYS A 207 -16.20 9.62 -2.29
N HIS A 208 -14.92 9.92 -2.51
CA HIS A 208 -14.45 11.15 -3.14
C HIS A 208 -13.79 10.84 -4.49
N VAL A 209 -14.51 10.10 -5.34
CA VAL A 209 -14.01 9.80 -6.70
C VAL A 209 -13.80 11.09 -7.49
N ILE A 210 -12.58 11.26 -8.00
CA ILE A 210 -12.16 12.44 -8.79
C ILE A 210 -11.98 12.12 -10.28
N GLY A 211 -12.15 10.87 -10.67
CA GLY A 211 -12.07 10.39 -12.05
C GLY A 211 -11.89 8.89 -12.12
N THR A 212 -11.44 8.42 -13.27
CA THR A 212 -11.07 7.03 -13.54
C THR A 212 -9.69 6.96 -14.17
N ILE A 213 -9.10 5.77 -14.28
CA ILE A 213 -7.84 5.61 -15.00
C ILE A 213 -7.93 6.07 -16.45
N ASP A 214 -9.10 5.98 -17.08
CA ASP A 214 -9.32 6.44 -18.44
C ASP A 214 -9.37 7.97 -18.55
N THR A 215 -9.78 8.67 -17.49
CA THR A 215 -9.88 10.13 -17.43
C THR A 215 -8.77 10.78 -16.58
N ILE A 216 -7.79 10.03 -16.13
CA ILE A 216 -6.75 10.52 -15.18
C ILE A 216 -6.00 11.75 -15.69
N ARG A 217 -5.81 11.86 -17.00
CA ARG A 217 -5.15 13.02 -17.64
C ARG A 217 -5.93 14.33 -17.50
N SER A 218 -7.24 14.24 -17.28
CA SER A 218 -8.13 15.40 -17.05
C SER A 218 -8.17 15.81 -15.57
N ILE A 219 -7.61 14.99 -14.66
CA ILE A 219 -7.55 15.31 -13.24
C ILE A 219 -6.49 16.38 -13.03
N GLY A 220 -6.89 17.52 -12.51
CA GLY A 220 -6.00 18.61 -12.16
C GLY A 220 -5.25 18.35 -10.85
N LYS A 221 -4.74 19.42 -10.25
CA LYS A 221 -4.05 19.35 -8.95
C LYS A 221 -4.99 18.80 -7.87
N ASN A 222 -4.49 17.85 -7.09
CA ASN A 222 -5.21 17.24 -5.97
C ASN A 222 -5.59 18.29 -4.92
N LYS A 223 -6.88 18.36 -4.58
CA LYS A 223 -7.46 19.35 -3.67
C LYS A 223 -7.89 18.72 -2.35
N ALA A 224 -7.99 19.55 -1.31
CA ALA A 224 -8.54 19.10 -0.04
C ALA A 224 -10.00 18.65 -0.18
N THR A 225 -10.35 17.56 0.52
CA THR A 225 -11.71 17.03 0.61
C THR A 225 -12.24 17.15 2.04
N LYS A 226 -13.50 16.76 2.26
CA LYS A 226 -14.05 16.68 3.64
C LYS A 226 -13.28 15.74 4.55
N LEU A 227 -12.63 14.71 4.01
CA LEU A 227 -11.78 13.77 4.77
C LEU A 227 -10.59 14.47 5.44
N CYS A 228 -10.06 15.52 4.83
CA CYS A 228 -8.87 16.20 5.32
C CYS A 228 -9.09 16.86 6.70
N ARG A 229 -10.34 17.15 7.09
CA ARG A 229 -10.67 17.77 8.38
C ARG A 229 -10.33 16.89 9.58
N ASN A 230 -10.33 15.58 9.40
CA ASN A 230 -10.09 14.57 10.44
C ASN A 230 -8.83 13.74 10.18
N CYS A 231 -7.98 14.16 9.24
CA CYS A 231 -6.82 13.40 8.82
C CYS A 231 -5.62 13.66 9.72
N VAL A 232 -5.00 12.58 10.23
CA VAL A 232 -3.76 12.61 11.04
C VAL A 232 -2.49 12.51 10.21
N ASN A 233 -2.57 12.16 8.94
CA ASN A 233 -1.41 11.87 8.09
C ASN A 233 -0.52 13.08 7.76
N LEU A 234 -0.81 14.23 8.31
CA LEU A 234 0.10 15.38 8.21
C LEU A 234 1.39 15.17 9.02
N GLN A 235 1.39 14.26 10.02
CA GLN A 235 2.58 13.99 10.83
C GLN A 235 3.62 13.14 10.11
N PHE A 236 3.26 12.35 9.10
CA PHE A 236 4.22 11.51 8.35
C PHE A 236 5.13 12.30 7.41
N ALA A 237 4.83 13.59 7.17
CA ALA A 237 5.66 14.42 6.29
C ALA A 237 6.95 14.92 6.96
N GLU A 238 7.06 14.87 8.28
CA GLU A 238 8.21 15.43 9.02
C GLU A 238 9.19 14.40 9.60
N GLY A 239 8.85 13.11 9.64
CA GLY A 239 9.70 12.10 10.29
C GLY A 239 9.81 10.74 9.61
N GLY A 240 9.07 10.48 8.58
CA GLY A 240 9.10 9.21 7.85
C GLY A 240 9.92 9.34 6.57
N GLU A 241 11.05 8.70 6.51
CA GLU A 241 11.86 8.57 5.31
C GLU A 241 11.10 7.86 4.16
N TRP A 242 10.27 8.61 3.46
CA TRP A 242 9.90 8.31 2.09
C TRP A 242 10.72 9.22 1.18
N ARG A 243 12.02 9.01 1.19
CA ARG A 243 12.86 9.51 0.13
C ARG A 243 12.71 8.56 -1.04
N VAL A 244 11.93 8.97 -2.03
CA VAL A 244 12.16 8.59 -3.39
C VAL A 244 13.33 9.49 -3.82
N GLU A 245 14.54 9.02 -3.66
CA GLU A 245 15.69 9.50 -4.44
C GLU A 245 15.67 8.84 -5.79
#